data_32dcfb34d3ead26a9ff069f8bc0d441a
#
_entry.id   32dcfb34d3ead26a9ff069f8bc0d441a
#
_cell.length_a   1.000
_cell.length_b   1.000
_cell.length_c   1.000
_cell.angle_alpha   90.00
_cell.angle_beta   90.00
_cell.angle_gamma   90.00
#
_symmetry.space_group_name_H-M   'P 1'
#
loop_
_entity.id
_entity.type
_entity.pdbx_description
1 polymer ?
#
loop_
_entity_poly.entity_id
_entity_poly.type
_entity_poly.pdbx_seq_one_letter_code
_entity_poly.pdbx_strand_id
1 'polypeptide(L)'
;MKKNGKILFLITTLILLTALIVSNTVFKKGTYSQTNYYLDTVNEVSLINIRKKQADKLLPEVDKIILDINNEMSLQLPGSELSKINKNAGIKAVKVSDDIFNVIEKSVYYSKLTNGEFDIAVGPLTSLWNIGNKNARVPSESEIKNVLPLVNYKNIVLNKAERTVYLKEKGMKLDLGGIAKGFCADKIASYLKNNGVKDAIINLGGNIYVLGKNDRNKDFSVGIQDPAKDSSSPMANIKVSNKSIVTSGIYERYLEKDGKIYHHMLNPKTGYPFDNNLNSVTIVSDKSIDGDALSTSIYGLGLKEGFEKIKSIKGVDAIFITKDSKVYITDGLKNNFELLNNKYHLANWP
;
A
#
# COMPACT_ATOMS: atom_id res chain seq x y z
N MET A 1 49.30 38.80 -37.34
CA MET A 1 47.87 38.36 -37.46
C MET A 1 47.62 36.88 -37.22
N LYS A 2 48.50 35.92 -37.56
CA LYS A 2 48.25 34.47 -37.39
C LYS A 2 48.16 33.97 -35.90
N LYS A 3 48.78 34.63 -34.92
CA LYS A 3 48.84 34.20 -33.52
C LYS A 3 47.52 34.45 -32.77
N ASN A 4 46.82 35.56 -33.02
CA ASN A 4 45.57 35.94 -32.40
C ASN A 4 44.38 35.05 -32.88
N GLY A 5 44.41 34.57 -34.13
CA GLY A 5 43.41 33.65 -34.65
C GLY A 5 43.44 32.26 -34.01
N LYS A 6 44.67 31.76 -33.68
CA LYS A 6 44.82 30.48 -32.95
C LYS A 6 44.33 30.55 -31.50
N ILE A 7 44.56 31.68 -30.83
CA ILE A 7 44.10 31.90 -29.46
C ILE A 7 42.56 32.02 -29.42
N LEU A 8 41.98 32.75 -30.36
CA LEU A 8 40.52 32.88 -30.46
C LEU A 8 39.85 31.50 -30.74
N PHE A 9 40.44 30.71 -31.63
CA PHE A 9 39.96 29.34 -31.92
C PHE A 9 40.03 28.43 -30.71
N LEU A 10 41.13 28.47 -29.91
CA LEU A 10 41.27 27.71 -28.69
C LEU A 10 40.24 28.11 -27.61
N ILE A 11 39.97 29.39 -27.46
CA ILE A 11 38.99 29.93 -26.51
C ILE A 11 37.57 29.48 -26.91
N THR A 12 37.21 29.60 -28.20
CA THR A 12 35.89 29.17 -28.69
C THR A 12 35.70 27.66 -28.55
N THR A 13 36.75 26.85 -28.81
CA THR A 13 36.70 25.40 -28.62
C THR A 13 36.52 25.01 -27.15
N LEU A 14 37.22 25.71 -26.22
CA LEU A 14 37.09 25.49 -24.79
C LEU A 14 35.71 25.85 -24.27
N ILE A 15 35.13 26.97 -24.75
CA ILE A 15 33.76 27.39 -24.42
C ILE A 15 32.74 26.37 -24.94
N LEU A 16 32.91 25.87 -26.16
CA LEU A 16 32.05 24.83 -26.73
C LEU A 16 32.15 23.49 -25.95
N LEU A 17 33.36 23.07 -25.59
CA LEU A 17 33.60 21.88 -24.77
C LEU A 17 33.00 22.02 -23.37
N THR A 18 33.19 23.15 -22.71
CA THR A 18 32.59 23.42 -21.39
C THR A 18 31.07 23.50 -21.47
N ALA A 19 30.50 24.12 -22.50
CA ALA A 19 29.07 24.16 -22.75
C ALA A 19 28.50 22.76 -23.01
N LEU A 20 29.20 21.90 -23.77
CA LEU A 20 28.83 20.49 -23.99
C LEU A 20 28.88 19.65 -22.70
N ILE A 21 29.93 19.83 -21.90
CA ILE A 21 30.07 19.12 -20.61
C ILE A 21 28.97 19.57 -19.64
N VAL A 22 28.74 20.88 -19.50
CA VAL A 22 27.67 21.45 -18.66
C VAL A 22 26.31 21.00 -19.18
N SER A 23 26.08 21.03 -20.49
CA SER A 23 24.84 20.54 -21.09
C SER A 23 24.62 19.06 -20.76
N ASN A 24 25.64 18.23 -20.94
CA ASN A 24 25.53 16.78 -20.69
C ASN A 24 25.30 16.44 -19.22
N THR A 25 25.87 17.22 -18.28
CA THR A 25 25.66 17.01 -16.83
C THR A 25 24.33 17.59 -16.34
N VAL A 26 23.93 18.78 -16.79
CA VAL A 26 22.71 19.47 -16.35
C VAL A 26 21.44 18.89 -16.97
N PHE A 27 21.54 18.33 -18.21
CA PHE A 27 20.38 17.79 -18.91
C PHE A 27 20.26 16.26 -18.83
N LYS A 28 21.25 15.57 -18.26
CA LYS A 28 21.19 14.11 -18.09
C LYS A 28 20.04 13.73 -17.18
N LYS A 29 19.16 12.89 -17.71
CA LYS A 29 18.10 12.25 -16.93
C LYS A 29 18.62 10.99 -16.25
N GLY A 30 18.09 10.66 -15.08
CA GLY A 30 18.46 9.49 -14.31
C GLY A 30 17.30 9.00 -13.44
N THR A 31 17.58 8.02 -12.61
CA THR A 31 16.69 7.55 -11.54
C THR A 31 17.20 8.11 -10.22
N TYR A 32 16.29 8.69 -9.44
CA TYR A 32 16.57 9.25 -8.13
C TYR A 32 15.53 8.74 -7.14
N SER A 33 16.01 8.24 -6.02
CA SER A 33 15.16 7.61 -4.99
C SER A 33 15.31 8.31 -3.65
N GLN A 34 14.26 8.24 -2.85
CA GLN A 34 14.26 8.61 -1.44
C GLN A 34 13.66 7.50 -0.62
N THR A 35 14.27 7.19 0.53
CA THR A 35 13.81 6.18 1.48
C THR A 35 13.55 6.84 2.82
N ASN A 36 12.45 6.46 3.47
CA ASN A 36 12.11 6.88 4.83
C ASN A 36 11.42 5.74 5.60
N TYR A 37 11.17 5.97 6.90
CA TYR A 37 10.43 5.04 7.76
C TYR A 37 9.23 5.77 8.38
N TYR A 38 8.07 5.62 7.77
CA TYR A 38 6.76 6.10 8.23
C TYR A 38 5.70 5.02 7.98
N LEU A 39 4.51 5.18 8.53
CA LEU A 39 3.41 4.21 8.40
C LEU A 39 3.82 2.79 8.86
N ASP A 40 4.69 2.72 9.87
CA ASP A 40 5.25 1.49 10.45
C ASP A 40 5.97 0.59 9.43
N THR A 41 6.57 1.19 8.38
CA THR A 41 7.27 0.46 7.33
C THR A 41 8.35 1.30 6.65
N VAL A 42 9.23 0.63 5.90
CA VAL A 42 10.18 1.28 4.99
C VAL A 42 9.45 1.67 3.72
N ASN A 43 9.57 2.92 3.32
CA ASN A 43 9.00 3.47 2.10
C ASN A 43 10.12 3.89 1.17
N GLU A 44 9.99 3.57 -0.10
CA GLU A 44 10.91 4.00 -1.15
C GLU A 44 10.13 4.56 -2.34
N VAL A 45 10.48 5.77 -2.76
CA VAL A 45 9.93 6.38 -3.97
C VAL A 45 11.05 6.69 -4.93
N SER A 46 10.96 6.13 -6.14
CA SER A 46 11.94 6.27 -7.22
C SER A 46 11.33 7.02 -8.40
N LEU A 47 11.91 8.15 -8.75
CA LEU A 47 11.57 8.95 -9.93
C LEU A 47 12.49 8.56 -11.08
N ILE A 48 11.94 8.16 -12.23
CA ILE A 48 12.67 7.59 -13.35
C ILE A 48 12.67 8.57 -14.53
N ASN A 49 13.76 8.59 -15.29
CA ASN A 49 13.91 9.47 -16.47
C ASN A 49 13.72 10.97 -16.16
N ILE A 50 14.14 11.43 -15.00
CA ILE A 50 13.98 12.80 -14.52
C ILE A 50 15.33 13.50 -14.37
N ARG A 51 15.36 14.82 -14.49
CA ARG A 51 16.57 15.61 -14.20
C ARG A 51 16.79 15.70 -12.69
N LYS A 52 18.07 15.68 -12.25
CA LYS A 52 18.42 15.75 -10.83
C LYS A 52 17.77 16.96 -10.11
N LYS A 53 17.88 18.16 -10.70
CA LYS A 53 17.27 19.38 -10.13
C LYS A 53 15.75 19.25 -9.90
N GLN A 54 15.05 18.53 -10.75
CA GLN A 54 13.61 18.28 -10.59
C GLN A 54 13.35 17.25 -9.49
N ALA A 55 14.13 16.18 -9.44
CA ALA A 55 14.04 15.19 -8.38
C ALA A 55 14.33 15.79 -7.00
N ASP A 56 15.40 16.61 -6.88
CA ASP A 56 15.77 17.31 -5.64
C ASP A 56 14.65 18.24 -5.12
N LYS A 57 13.79 18.74 -6.01
CA LYS A 57 12.61 19.54 -5.64
C LYS A 57 11.42 18.69 -5.22
N LEU A 58 11.20 17.55 -5.89
CA LEU A 58 9.96 16.76 -5.74
C LEU A 58 10.04 15.75 -4.60
N LEU A 59 11.20 15.11 -4.40
CA LEU A 59 11.33 14.06 -3.38
C LEU A 59 11.08 14.55 -1.96
N PRO A 60 11.54 15.74 -1.51
CA PRO A 60 11.20 16.27 -0.20
C PRO A 60 9.69 16.50 0.02
N GLU A 61 8.97 16.89 -1.03
CA GLU A 61 7.51 17.07 -0.95
C GLU A 61 6.79 15.71 -0.90
N VAL A 62 7.31 14.70 -1.59
CA VAL A 62 6.82 13.31 -1.45
C VAL A 62 7.01 12.81 -0.02
N ASP A 63 8.17 13.05 0.58
CA ASP A 63 8.46 12.70 1.98
C ASP A 63 7.46 13.37 2.94
N LYS A 64 7.20 14.66 2.71
CA LYS A 64 6.21 15.41 3.47
C LYS A 64 4.80 14.83 3.33
N ILE A 65 4.37 14.42 2.13
CA ILE A 65 3.06 13.76 1.93
C ILE A 65 2.96 12.49 2.80
N ILE A 66 4.01 11.66 2.82
CA ILE A 66 4.01 10.44 3.62
C ILE A 66 3.95 10.76 5.12
N LEU A 67 4.75 11.76 5.56
CA LEU A 67 4.78 12.20 6.95
C LEU A 67 3.44 12.78 7.40
N ASP A 68 2.81 13.62 6.58
CA ASP A 68 1.50 14.22 6.88
C ASP A 68 0.44 13.13 7.07
N ILE A 69 0.37 12.14 6.16
CA ILE A 69 -0.56 11.01 6.27
C ILE A 69 -0.26 10.16 7.50
N ASN A 70 1.02 9.91 7.80
CA ASN A 70 1.42 9.22 9.03
C ASN A 70 0.92 9.97 10.27
N ASN A 71 1.06 11.30 10.31
CA ASN A 71 0.64 12.13 11.43
C ASN A 71 -0.88 12.20 11.57
N GLU A 72 -1.62 12.15 10.48
CA GLU A 72 -3.08 12.18 10.50
C GLU A 72 -3.69 10.82 10.86
N MET A 73 -3.17 9.73 10.29
CA MET A 73 -3.83 8.41 10.26
C MET A 73 -3.17 7.35 11.16
N SER A 74 -2.09 7.68 11.86
CA SER A 74 -1.44 6.72 12.77
C SER A 74 -2.32 6.43 13.99
N LEU A 75 -2.51 5.15 14.26
CA LEU A 75 -3.14 4.65 15.49
C LEU A 75 -2.23 4.87 16.72
N GLN A 76 -0.91 4.88 16.51
CA GLN A 76 0.10 4.95 17.56
C GLN A 76 0.40 6.39 18.02
N LEU A 77 0.23 7.38 17.16
CA LEU A 77 0.54 8.77 17.49
C LEU A 77 -0.61 9.43 18.30
N PRO A 78 -0.37 9.85 19.56
CA PRO A 78 -1.45 10.38 20.44
C PRO A 78 -2.11 11.65 19.91
N GLY A 79 -1.46 12.40 19.03
CA GLY A 79 -1.95 13.67 18.47
C GLY A 79 -2.64 13.52 17.12
N SER A 80 -2.64 12.34 16.50
CA SER A 80 -3.23 12.12 15.18
C SER A 80 -4.74 12.40 15.17
N GLU A 81 -5.29 12.72 13.99
CA GLU A 81 -6.74 12.87 13.84
C GLU A 81 -7.47 11.57 14.15
N LEU A 82 -6.93 10.43 13.72
CA LEU A 82 -7.44 9.10 14.05
C LEU A 82 -7.50 8.87 15.56
N SER A 83 -6.44 9.25 16.28
CA SER A 83 -6.41 9.18 17.75
C SER A 83 -7.49 10.06 18.41
N LYS A 84 -7.76 11.26 17.85
CA LYS A 84 -8.83 12.15 18.34
C LYS A 84 -10.21 11.53 18.11
N ILE A 85 -10.46 10.90 16.95
CA ILE A 85 -11.71 10.17 16.68
C ILE A 85 -11.88 9.07 17.71
N ASN A 86 -10.87 8.22 17.90
CA ASN A 86 -10.90 7.07 18.79
C ASN A 86 -11.12 7.48 20.27
N LYS A 87 -10.50 8.58 20.73
CA LYS A 87 -10.70 9.10 22.10
C LYS A 87 -12.10 9.66 22.34
N ASN A 88 -12.83 10.05 21.29
CA ASN A 88 -14.18 10.60 21.39
C ASN A 88 -15.28 9.56 21.09
N ALA A 89 -14.93 8.28 20.97
CA ALA A 89 -15.89 7.20 20.74
C ALA A 89 -16.95 7.13 21.88
N GLY A 90 -18.22 7.14 21.51
CA GLY A 90 -19.35 7.20 22.43
C GLY A 90 -19.56 8.55 23.12
N ILE A 91 -18.81 9.60 22.74
CA ILE A 91 -18.87 10.92 23.41
C ILE A 91 -19.42 11.98 22.44
N LYS A 92 -18.73 12.23 21.33
CA LYS A 92 -19.11 13.26 20.35
C LYS A 92 -18.52 13.02 18.98
N ALA A 93 -19.12 13.64 17.95
CA ALA A 93 -18.56 13.71 16.62
C ALA A 93 -17.28 14.57 16.60
N VAL A 94 -16.31 14.15 15.79
CA VAL A 94 -15.02 14.83 15.61
C VAL A 94 -14.93 15.37 14.19
N LYS A 95 -14.68 16.68 14.05
CA LYS A 95 -14.38 17.27 12.74
C LYS A 95 -12.97 16.89 12.33
N VAL A 96 -12.79 16.50 11.07
CA VAL A 96 -11.54 15.96 10.53
C VAL A 96 -11.19 16.60 9.19
N SER A 97 -9.94 16.39 8.72
CA SER A 97 -9.49 16.79 7.39
C SER A 97 -10.24 16.03 6.29
N ASP A 98 -10.21 16.57 5.07
CA ASP A 98 -10.80 15.89 3.90
C ASP A 98 -10.14 14.54 3.64
N ASP A 99 -8.85 14.42 3.87
CA ASP A 99 -8.08 13.20 3.62
C ASP A 99 -8.55 12.04 4.49
N ILE A 100 -8.59 12.22 5.81
CA ILE A 100 -9.01 11.16 6.72
C ILE A 100 -10.52 10.87 6.57
N PHE A 101 -11.34 11.90 6.29
CA PHE A 101 -12.77 11.69 6.00
C PHE A 101 -12.96 10.79 4.79
N ASN A 102 -12.26 11.08 3.68
CA ASN A 102 -12.35 10.31 2.43
C ASN A 102 -11.86 8.87 2.62
N VAL A 103 -10.78 8.66 3.39
CA VAL A 103 -10.29 7.32 3.71
C VAL A 103 -11.31 6.54 4.53
N ILE A 104 -11.92 7.14 5.54
CA ILE A 104 -12.96 6.48 6.35
C ILE A 104 -14.23 6.21 5.53
N GLU A 105 -14.69 7.17 4.69
CA GLU A 105 -15.83 6.97 3.80
C GLU A 105 -15.58 5.79 2.85
N LYS A 106 -14.39 5.73 2.25
CA LYS A 106 -13.98 4.62 1.36
C LYS A 106 -13.88 3.30 2.11
N SER A 107 -13.39 3.32 3.33
CA SER A 107 -13.31 2.14 4.19
C SER A 107 -14.69 1.58 4.52
N VAL A 108 -15.64 2.43 4.89
CA VAL A 108 -17.04 2.02 5.14
C VAL A 108 -17.67 1.44 3.86
N TYR A 109 -17.33 1.97 2.69
CA TYR A 109 -17.74 1.39 1.41
C TYR A 109 -17.25 -0.05 1.26
N TYR A 110 -15.95 -0.32 1.50
CA TYR A 110 -15.40 -1.68 1.42
C TYR A 110 -15.91 -2.60 2.51
N SER A 111 -16.15 -2.09 3.72
CA SER A 111 -16.79 -2.86 4.79
C SER A 111 -18.18 -3.35 4.37
N LYS A 112 -18.97 -2.50 3.71
CA LYS A 112 -20.29 -2.88 3.14
C LYS A 112 -20.15 -3.89 2.01
N LEU A 113 -19.22 -3.64 1.06
CA LEU A 113 -19.00 -4.47 -0.13
C LEU A 113 -18.63 -5.91 0.23
N THR A 114 -17.92 -6.10 1.36
CA THR A 114 -17.40 -7.40 1.82
C THR A 114 -18.15 -7.95 3.03
N ASN A 115 -19.35 -7.42 3.35
CA ASN A 115 -20.17 -7.87 4.48
C ASN A 115 -19.39 -7.91 5.81
N GLY A 116 -18.48 -6.94 6.01
CA GLY A 116 -17.69 -6.78 7.21
C GLY A 116 -16.45 -7.68 7.31
N GLU A 117 -16.04 -8.37 6.24
CA GLU A 117 -14.71 -9.05 6.23
C GLU A 117 -13.56 -8.04 6.27
N PHE A 118 -13.77 -6.86 5.73
CA PHE A 118 -12.97 -5.69 6.01
C PHE A 118 -13.75 -4.75 6.92
N ASP A 119 -13.24 -4.48 8.11
CA ASP A 119 -13.87 -3.56 9.06
C ASP A 119 -12.82 -2.70 9.75
N ILE A 120 -12.83 -1.40 9.47
CA ILE A 120 -11.89 -0.46 10.10
C ILE A 120 -12.19 -0.19 11.58
N ALA A 121 -13.34 -0.62 12.12
CA ALA A 121 -13.58 -0.61 13.56
C ALA A 121 -12.82 -1.73 14.30
N VAL A 122 -11.93 -2.45 13.62
CA VAL A 122 -11.09 -3.54 14.16
C VAL A 122 -10.07 -3.08 15.21
N GLY A 123 -9.90 -1.78 15.41
CA GLY A 123 -8.92 -1.18 16.32
C GLY A 123 -8.90 -1.73 17.76
N PRO A 124 -10.01 -2.12 18.40
CA PRO A 124 -9.98 -2.79 19.69
C PRO A 124 -9.25 -4.15 19.63
N LEU A 125 -9.46 -4.93 18.56
CA LEU A 125 -8.79 -6.21 18.36
C LEU A 125 -7.31 -6.03 18.02
N THR A 126 -6.96 -5.13 17.06
CA THR A 126 -5.56 -4.89 16.71
C THR A 126 -4.75 -4.38 17.89
N SER A 127 -5.36 -3.53 18.74
CA SER A 127 -4.75 -3.07 19.99
C SER A 127 -4.56 -4.21 21.02
N LEU A 128 -5.49 -5.17 21.07
CA LEU A 128 -5.47 -6.28 22.01
C LEU A 128 -4.41 -7.33 21.64
N TRP A 129 -4.34 -7.73 20.37
CA TRP A 129 -3.37 -8.67 19.84
C TRP A 129 -1.98 -8.05 19.72
N ASN A 130 -1.91 -6.80 19.32
CA ASN A 130 -0.69 -6.00 19.13
C ASN A 130 0.37 -6.67 18.24
N ILE A 131 -0.05 -7.48 17.26
CA ILE A 131 0.84 -8.24 16.35
C ILE A 131 1.73 -7.29 15.56
N GLY A 132 3.00 -7.61 15.44
CA GLY A 132 4.01 -6.79 14.79
C GLY A 132 4.72 -5.81 15.74
N ASN A 133 4.32 -5.72 17.00
CA ASN A 133 4.93 -4.87 18.01
C ASN A 133 5.58 -5.69 19.14
N LYS A 134 6.45 -5.04 19.92
CA LYS A 134 7.22 -5.67 21.01
C LYS A 134 6.35 -6.42 22.04
N ASN A 135 5.12 -5.94 22.29
CA ASN A 135 4.20 -6.50 23.27
C ASN A 135 3.09 -7.35 22.61
N ALA A 136 3.36 -7.95 21.46
CA ALA A 136 2.44 -8.86 20.79
C ALA A 136 2.13 -10.07 21.70
N ARG A 137 0.87 -10.47 21.77
CA ARG A 137 0.43 -11.60 22.58
C ARG A 137 -0.80 -12.27 22.00
N VAL A 138 -1.06 -13.50 22.44
CA VAL A 138 -2.34 -14.17 22.21
C VAL A 138 -3.28 -13.79 23.37
N PRO A 139 -4.37 -13.05 23.10
CA PRO A 139 -5.34 -12.69 24.14
C PRO A 139 -6.13 -13.92 24.61
N SER A 140 -6.68 -13.83 25.82
CA SER A 140 -7.65 -14.82 26.30
C SER A 140 -8.98 -14.70 25.54
N GLU A 141 -9.74 -15.78 25.51
CA GLU A 141 -11.07 -15.80 24.89
C GLU A 141 -12.02 -14.76 25.52
N SER A 142 -11.93 -14.56 26.83
CA SER A 142 -12.73 -13.55 27.54
C SER A 142 -12.39 -12.13 27.12
N GLU A 143 -11.10 -11.81 26.91
CA GLU A 143 -10.69 -10.49 26.42
C GLU A 143 -11.20 -10.24 25.01
N ILE A 144 -11.11 -11.24 24.12
CA ILE A 144 -11.66 -11.14 22.76
C ILE A 144 -13.17 -10.92 22.80
N LYS A 145 -13.92 -11.72 23.55
CA LYS A 145 -15.38 -11.60 23.70
C LYS A 145 -15.80 -10.21 24.20
N ASN A 146 -15.00 -9.59 25.06
CA ASN A 146 -15.29 -8.26 25.61
C ASN A 146 -15.14 -7.14 24.58
N VAL A 147 -14.19 -7.24 23.63
CA VAL A 147 -13.94 -6.19 22.64
C VAL A 147 -14.64 -6.44 21.30
N LEU A 148 -14.98 -7.68 20.98
CA LEU A 148 -15.58 -8.07 19.71
C LEU A 148 -16.86 -7.29 19.35
N PRO A 149 -17.79 -6.98 20.28
CA PRO A 149 -18.99 -6.18 19.98
C PRO A 149 -18.68 -4.74 19.54
N LEU A 150 -17.48 -4.23 19.83
CA LEU A 150 -17.03 -2.89 19.42
C LEU A 150 -16.56 -2.85 17.96
N VAL A 151 -16.36 -4.02 17.33
CA VAL A 151 -15.93 -4.15 15.93
C VAL A 151 -17.17 -4.20 15.03
N ASN A 152 -17.63 -3.02 14.63
CA ASN A 152 -18.81 -2.92 13.79
C ASN A 152 -18.81 -1.60 13.02
N TYR A 153 -18.47 -1.65 11.74
CA TYR A 153 -18.48 -0.47 10.84
C TYR A 153 -19.85 0.24 10.75
N LYS A 154 -20.97 -0.45 11.04
CA LYS A 154 -22.30 0.13 11.03
C LYS A 154 -22.51 1.17 12.14
N ASN A 155 -21.63 1.16 13.15
CA ASN A 155 -21.62 2.13 14.23
C ASN A 155 -20.72 3.35 13.94
N ILE A 156 -20.15 3.45 12.73
CA ILE A 156 -19.45 4.64 12.23
C ILE A 156 -20.45 5.54 11.54
N VAL A 157 -20.63 6.76 12.06
CA VAL A 157 -21.51 7.78 11.49
C VAL A 157 -20.69 8.87 10.82
N LEU A 158 -20.96 9.13 9.57
CA LEU A 158 -20.28 10.14 8.76
C LEU A 158 -21.26 11.29 8.42
N ASN A 159 -20.85 12.52 8.68
CA ASN A 159 -21.53 13.71 8.18
C ASN A 159 -20.63 14.38 7.14
N LYS A 160 -21.03 14.26 5.86
CA LYS A 160 -20.24 14.75 4.74
C LYS A 160 -20.22 16.29 4.66
N ALA A 161 -21.31 16.94 5.03
CA ALA A 161 -21.40 18.41 4.97
C ALA A 161 -20.49 19.07 6.01
N GLU A 162 -20.41 18.50 7.20
CA GLU A 162 -19.61 19.03 8.31
C GLU A 162 -18.22 18.44 8.41
N ARG A 163 -17.90 17.38 7.60
CA ARG A 163 -16.65 16.61 7.71
C ARG A 163 -16.45 16.07 9.12
N THR A 164 -17.48 15.45 9.70
CA THR A 164 -17.39 14.85 11.02
C THR A 164 -17.52 13.34 10.99
N VAL A 165 -16.83 12.70 11.93
CA VAL A 165 -16.85 11.25 12.19
C VAL A 165 -17.30 11.03 13.62
N TYR A 166 -18.28 10.17 13.84
CA TYR A 166 -18.72 9.76 15.16
C TYR A 166 -18.78 8.24 15.29
N LEU A 167 -18.19 7.72 16.35
CA LEU A 167 -18.25 6.32 16.74
C LEU A 167 -19.31 6.17 17.83
N LYS A 168 -20.35 5.38 17.59
CA LYS A 168 -21.52 5.33 18.48
C LYS A 168 -21.22 4.74 19.86
N GLU A 169 -20.31 3.74 19.92
CA GLU A 169 -20.08 2.97 21.13
C GLU A 169 -18.78 3.40 21.82
N LYS A 170 -18.82 3.60 23.14
CA LYS A 170 -17.63 3.85 23.95
C LYS A 170 -16.66 2.68 23.85
N GLY A 171 -15.39 2.96 23.56
CA GLY A 171 -14.36 1.93 23.40
C GLY A 171 -14.15 1.45 21.98
N MET A 172 -15.01 1.84 21.01
CA MET A 172 -14.69 1.67 19.58
C MET A 172 -13.38 2.34 19.23
N LYS A 173 -12.66 1.73 18.30
CA LYS A 173 -11.44 2.32 17.72
C LYS A 173 -11.38 2.01 16.24
N LEU A 174 -11.05 2.99 15.44
CA LEU A 174 -10.70 2.81 14.03
C LEU A 174 -9.23 2.44 13.92
N ASP A 175 -8.93 1.56 12.97
CA ASP A 175 -7.59 1.24 12.49
C ASP A 175 -7.60 1.34 10.97
N LEU A 176 -6.74 2.19 10.40
CA LEU A 176 -6.64 2.45 8.97
C LEU A 176 -5.46 1.73 8.30
N GLY A 177 -4.78 0.82 9.02
CA GLY A 177 -3.59 0.12 8.53
C GLY A 177 -3.78 -0.66 7.22
N GLY A 178 -5.01 -1.12 6.94
CA GLY A 178 -5.35 -1.84 5.71
C GLY A 178 -5.83 -0.97 4.54
N ILE A 179 -5.65 0.37 4.60
CA ILE A 179 -6.09 1.27 3.52
C ILE A 179 -5.25 2.56 3.41
N ALA A 180 -4.59 2.98 4.48
CA ALA A 180 -3.88 4.25 4.52
C ALA A 180 -2.66 4.29 3.59
N LYS A 181 -1.95 3.17 3.43
CA LYS A 181 -0.81 3.09 2.50
C LYS A 181 -1.25 3.24 1.06
N GLY A 182 -2.37 2.60 0.69
CA GLY A 182 -2.96 2.74 -0.63
C GLY A 182 -3.38 4.18 -0.94
N PHE A 183 -4.02 4.85 0.01
CA PHE A 183 -4.35 6.26 -0.10
C PHE A 183 -3.10 7.15 -0.26
N CYS A 184 -2.06 6.88 0.52
CA CYS A 184 -0.78 7.59 0.45
C CYS A 184 -0.14 7.42 -0.94
N ALA A 185 -0.09 6.21 -1.47
CA ALA A 185 0.45 5.94 -2.80
C ALA A 185 -0.32 6.68 -3.91
N ASP A 186 -1.65 6.73 -3.83
CA ASP A 186 -2.49 7.48 -4.77
C ASP A 186 -2.23 9.00 -4.70
N LYS A 187 -2.06 9.56 -3.50
CA LYS A 187 -1.69 10.98 -3.32
C LYS A 187 -0.34 11.30 -3.92
N ILE A 188 0.67 10.47 -3.66
CA ILE A 188 2.01 10.63 -4.25
C ILE A 188 1.93 10.53 -5.77
N ALA A 189 1.26 9.51 -6.31
CA ALA A 189 1.10 9.34 -7.75
C ALA A 189 0.43 10.56 -8.41
N SER A 190 -0.62 11.09 -7.78
CA SER A 190 -1.30 12.32 -8.23
C SER A 190 -0.38 13.53 -8.20
N TYR A 191 0.35 13.73 -7.09
CA TYR A 191 1.31 14.82 -6.95
C TYR A 191 2.39 14.76 -8.02
N LEU A 192 2.98 13.58 -8.25
CA LEU A 192 4.01 13.37 -9.26
C LEU A 192 3.51 13.63 -10.67
N LYS A 193 2.32 13.12 -11.03
CA LYS A 193 1.66 13.38 -12.32
C LYS A 193 1.44 14.88 -12.55
N ASN A 194 0.91 15.59 -11.57
CA ASN A 194 0.63 17.02 -11.64
C ASN A 194 1.91 17.86 -11.77
N ASN A 195 3.07 17.34 -11.34
CA ASN A 195 4.39 17.96 -11.50
C ASN A 195 5.20 17.42 -12.69
N GLY A 196 4.53 16.77 -13.66
CA GLY A 196 5.11 16.37 -14.93
C GLY A 196 6.03 15.14 -14.86
N VAL A 197 6.02 14.38 -13.77
CA VAL A 197 6.70 13.09 -13.66
C VAL A 197 5.91 12.07 -14.46
N LYS A 198 6.58 11.38 -15.38
CA LYS A 198 5.96 10.38 -16.25
C LYS A 198 6.14 8.97 -15.70
N ASP A 199 7.30 8.72 -15.09
CA ASP A 199 7.73 7.37 -14.72
C ASP A 199 8.22 7.37 -13.27
N ALA A 200 7.64 6.51 -12.43
CA ALA A 200 8.01 6.36 -11.02
C ALA A 200 7.61 4.99 -10.47
N ILE A 201 8.31 4.58 -9.40
CA ILE A 201 7.91 3.48 -8.52
C ILE A 201 7.66 4.08 -7.14
N ILE A 202 6.51 3.79 -6.56
CA ILE A 202 6.12 4.13 -5.20
C ILE A 202 5.96 2.81 -4.46
N ASN A 203 6.82 2.53 -3.50
CA ASN A 203 6.77 1.32 -2.68
C ASN A 203 6.63 1.71 -1.21
N LEU A 204 5.48 1.46 -0.64
CA LEU A 204 5.16 1.75 0.76
C LEU A 204 5.01 0.43 1.52
N GLY A 205 6.16 -0.19 1.86
CA GLY A 205 6.17 -1.45 2.60
C GLY A 205 5.48 -2.60 1.86
N GLY A 206 5.71 -2.73 0.56
CA GLY A 206 5.10 -3.77 -0.28
C GLY A 206 3.77 -3.36 -0.94
N ASN A 207 3.18 -2.23 -0.54
CA ASN A 207 2.13 -1.58 -1.32
C ASN A 207 2.80 -0.82 -2.45
N ILE A 208 2.77 -1.36 -3.67
CA ILE A 208 3.49 -0.84 -4.83
C ILE A 208 2.52 -0.14 -5.78
N TYR A 209 2.87 1.07 -6.20
CA TYR A 209 2.25 1.74 -7.34
C TYR A 209 3.31 2.06 -8.38
N VAL A 210 3.11 1.63 -9.62
CA VAL A 210 3.98 1.99 -10.74
C VAL A 210 3.30 3.02 -11.63
N LEU A 211 4.00 4.12 -11.89
CA LEU A 211 3.57 5.19 -12.79
C LEU A 211 4.37 5.09 -14.08
N GLY A 212 3.68 5.08 -15.22
CA GLY A 212 4.31 5.10 -16.55
C GLY A 212 5.08 3.82 -16.89
N LYS A 213 6.30 3.99 -17.38
CA LYS A 213 7.16 2.93 -17.90
C LYS A 213 8.51 2.90 -17.17
N ASN A 214 9.24 1.80 -17.29
CA ASN A 214 10.59 1.69 -16.76
C ASN A 214 11.60 2.51 -17.62
N ASP A 215 12.87 2.51 -17.23
CA ASP A 215 13.96 3.24 -17.89
C ASP A 215 14.20 2.83 -19.36
N ARG A 216 13.70 1.65 -19.76
CA ARG A 216 13.76 1.11 -21.13
C ARG A 216 12.47 1.34 -21.93
N ASN A 217 11.57 2.17 -21.43
CA ASN A 217 10.25 2.45 -22.00
C ASN A 217 9.35 1.20 -22.17
N LYS A 218 9.50 0.23 -21.25
CA LYS A 218 8.70 -0.99 -21.18
C LYS A 218 7.84 -0.97 -19.90
N ASP A 219 6.87 -1.85 -19.82
CA ASP A 219 6.13 -2.10 -18.59
C ASP A 219 7.07 -2.49 -17.45
N PHE A 220 6.72 -2.11 -16.24
CA PHE A 220 7.44 -2.56 -15.07
C PHE A 220 7.23 -4.06 -14.85
N SER A 221 8.30 -4.75 -14.50
CA SER A 221 8.22 -6.13 -14.01
C SER A 221 8.22 -6.06 -12.48
N VAL A 222 7.09 -6.35 -11.87
CA VAL A 222 6.91 -6.34 -10.41
C VAL A 222 6.90 -7.76 -9.91
N GLY A 223 7.80 -8.07 -8.96
CA GLY A 223 7.90 -9.39 -8.33
C GLY A 223 6.79 -9.61 -7.31
N ILE A 224 6.17 -10.79 -7.36
CA ILE A 224 5.27 -11.28 -6.32
C ILE A 224 6.10 -12.10 -5.35
N GLN A 225 6.08 -11.71 -4.09
CA GLN A 225 6.89 -12.34 -3.04
C GLN A 225 6.53 -13.82 -2.87
N ASP A 226 7.56 -14.65 -2.68
CA ASP A 226 7.38 -16.04 -2.30
C ASP A 226 6.94 -16.13 -0.83
N PRO A 227 5.82 -16.79 -0.51
CA PRO A 227 5.37 -16.99 0.87
C PRO A 227 6.31 -17.82 1.75
N ALA A 228 7.28 -18.53 1.17
CA ALA A 228 8.25 -19.30 1.93
C ALA A 228 9.18 -18.38 2.73
N LYS A 229 9.37 -18.67 4.03
CA LYS A 229 10.10 -17.82 4.99
C LYS A 229 11.52 -17.45 4.54
N ASP A 230 12.20 -18.34 3.81
CA ASP A 230 13.61 -18.20 3.45
C ASP A 230 13.85 -17.75 2.00
N SER A 231 12.79 -17.31 1.32
CA SER A 231 12.90 -16.92 -0.08
C SER A 231 13.17 -15.43 -0.23
N SER A 232 14.34 -15.09 -0.79
CA SER A 232 14.67 -13.72 -1.22
C SER A 232 14.26 -13.44 -2.67
N SER A 233 13.80 -14.47 -3.40
CA SER A 233 13.42 -14.38 -4.80
C SER A 233 11.90 -14.33 -4.96
N PRO A 234 11.39 -13.60 -5.95
CA PRO A 234 9.95 -13.60 -6.24
C PRO A 234 9.51 -14.97 -6.75
N MET A 235 8.29 -15.38 -6.38
CA MET A 235 7.70 -16.61 -6.92
C MET A 235 7.12 -16.40 -8.32
N ALA A 236 6.76 -15.18 -8.67
CA ALA A 236 6.22 -14.78 -9.97
C ALA A 236 6.54 -13.33 -10.27
N ASN A 237 6.41 -12.94 -11.53
CA ASN A 237 6.43 -11.55 -11.97
C ASN A 237 5.12 -11.18 -12.65
N ILE A 238 4.74 -9.91 -12.55
CA ILE A 238 3.69 -9.29 -13.38
C ILE A 238 4.24 -8.09 -14.14
N LYS A 239 3.84 -7.94 -15.41
CA LYS A 239 4.21 -6.80 -16.25
C LYS A 239 3.06 -5.80 -16.27
N VAL A 240 3.29 -4.61 -15.73
CA VAL A 240 2.23 -3.60 -15.54
C VAL A 240 2.74 -2.18 -15.73
N SER A 241 1.82 -1.27 -16.05
CA SER A 241 2.03 0.16 -16.19
C SER A 241 0.81 0.91 -15.63
N ASN A 242 1.04 1.97 -14.87
CA ASN A 242 -0.02 2.75 -14.21
C ASN A 242 -0.98 1.91 -13.37
N LYS A 243 -0.44 0.99 -12.60
CA LYS A 243 -1.20 0.08 -11.73
C LYS A 243 -0.63 0.05 -10.31
N SER A 244 -1.49 -0.25 -9.39
CA SER A 244 -1.17 -0.63 -8.02
C SER A 244 -1.12 -2.13 -7.88
N ILE A 245 -0.17 -2.63 -7.11
CA ILE A 245 0.03 -4.03 -6.76
C ILE A 245 0.15 -4.10 -5.24
N VAL A 246 -0.85 -4.66 -4.58
CA VAL A 246 -0.91 -4.74 -3.12
C VAL A 246 -1.14 -6.17 -2.69
N THR A 247 -0.28 -6.65 -1.83
CA THR A 247 -0.35 -8.01 -1.29
C THR A 247 -0.71 -7.97 0.19
N SER A 248 -1.62 -8.84 0.59
CA SER A 248 -1.84 -9.23 1.99
C SER A 248 -1.46 -10.69 2.16
N GLY A 249 -0.50 -10.95 3.06
CA GLY A 249 0.06 -12.28 3.28
C GLY A 249 0.27 -12.58 4.76
N ILE A 250 0.17 -13.87 5.14
CA ILE A 250 0.32 -14.33 6.53
C ILE A 250 1.76 -14.22 7.04
N TYR A 251 2.72 -14.07 6.15
CA TYR A 251 4.16 -14.01 6.41
C TYR A 251 4.68 -12.59 6.69
N GLU A 252 3.86 -11.55 6.46
CA GLU A 252 4.30 -10.15 6.61
C GLU A 252 4.49 -9.76 8.08
N ARG A 253 3.46 -9.96 8.89
CA ARG A 253 3.49 -9.70 10.34
C ARG A 253 2.75 -10.81 11.07
N TYR A 254 3.42 -11.49 11.98
CA TYR A 254 2.84 -12.58 12.76
C TYR A 254 3.48 -12.70 14.14
N LEU A 255 2.77 -13.35 15.03
CA LEU A 255 3.24 -13.85 16.31
C LEU A 255 3.29 -15.37 16.23
N GLU A 256 4.41 -15.96 16.58
CA GLU A 256 4.53 -17.42 16.75
C GLU A 256 4.47 -17.75 18.25
N LYS A 257 3.53 -18.61 18.64
CA LYS A 257 3.37 -19.08 20.02
C LYS A 257 2.93 -20.54 20.01
N ASP A 258 3.63 -21.37 20.77
CA ASP A 258 3.34 -22.81 20.92
C ASP A 258 3.22 -23.56 19.57
N GLY A 259 4.12 -23.22 18.62
CA GLY A 259 4.16 -23.80 17.27
C GLY A 259 3.02 -23.33 16.33
N LYS A 260 2.18 -22.40 16.79
CA LYS A 260 1.09 -21.83 15.99
C LYS A 260 1.41 -20.39 15.56
N ILE A 261 1.14 -20.09 14.28
CA ILE A 261 1.30 -18.74 13.70
C ILE A 261 -0.02 -17.99 13.81
N TYR A 262 0.04 -16.80 14.38
CA TYR A 262 -1.05 -15.84 14.46
C TYR A 262 -0.68 -14.60 13.67
N HIS A 263 -1.19 -14.48 12.45
CA HIS A 263 -0.89 -13.33 11.59
C HIS A 263 -1.79 -12.12 11.91
N HIS A 264 -1.38 -10.94 11.45
CA HIS A 264 -2.00 -9.65 11.78
C HIS A 264 -3.38 -9.40 11.14
N MET A 265 -3.76 -10.17 10.13
CA MET A 265 -5.06 -10.05 9.50
C MET A 265 -6.13 -10.72 10.37
N LEU A 266 -6.80 -9.90 11.18
CA LEU A 266 -7.80 -10.36 12.14
C LEU A 266 -9.18 -10.41 11.50
N ASN A 267 -9.91 -11.50 11.77
CA ASN A 267 -11.30 -11.65 11.37
C ASN A 267 -12.21 -10.81 12.28
N PRO A 268 -12.91 -9.79 11.77
CA PRO A 268 -13.75 -8.91 12.56
C PRO A 268 -14.95 -9.61 13.23
N LYS A 269 -15.30 -10.79 12.75
CA LYS A 269 -16.45 -11.57 13.26
C LYS A 269 -16.08 -12.53 14.39
N THR A 270 -14.86 -13.04 14.39
CA THR A 270 -14.39 -14.01 15.38
C THR A 270 -13.40 -13.43 16.38
N GLY A 271 -12.71 -12.34 16.02
CA GLY A 271 -11.66 -11.71 16.80
C GLY A 271 -10.31 -12.43 16.77
N TYR A 272 -10.18 -13.50 16.00
CA TYR A 272 -8.93 -14.24 15.75
C TYR A 272 -8.36 -13.93 14.37
N PRO A 273 -7.10 -14.25 14.08
CA PRO A 273 -6.59 -14.25 12.70
C PRO A 273 -7.48 -15.09 11.77
N PHE A 274 -7.64 -14.64 10.52
CA PHE A 274 -8.36 -15.44 9.53
C PHE A 274 -7.74 -16.83 9.40
N ASP A 275 -8.58 -17.85 9.29
CA ASP A 275 -8.16 -19.23 9.08
C ASP A 275 -8.78 -19.76 7.79
N ASN A 276 -8.00 -19.77 6.72
CA ASN A 276 -8.37 -20.29 5.41
C ASN A 276 -7.15 -20.90 4.70
N ASN A 277 -7.34 -21.42 3.48
CA ASN A 277 -6.27 -22.09 2.73
C ASN A 277 -5.37 -21.15 1.94
N LEU A 278 -5.39 -19.83 2.19
CA LEU A 278 -4.55 -18.88 1.48
C LEU A 278 -3.26 -18.55 2.24
N ASN A 279 -2.15 -18.45 1.54
CA ASN A 279 -0.93 -17.81 2.01
C ASN A 279 -0.99 -16.30 1.79
N SER A 280 -1.46 -15.88 0.61
CA SER A 280 -1.57 -14.46 0.27
C SER A 280 -2.59 -14.21 -0.85
N VAL A 281 -3.02 -12.96 -0.91
CA VAL A 281 -3.78 -12.38 -2.02
C VAL A 281 -3.09 -11.11 -2.48
N THR A 282 -2.79 -11.02 -3.77
CA THR A 282 -2.29 -9.81 -4.41
C THR A 282 -3.38 -9.21 -5.27
N ILE A 283 -3.66 -7.93 -5.08
CA ILE A 283 -4.61 -7.15 -5.89
C ILE A 283 -3.85 -6.26 -6.86
N VAL A 284 -4.29 -6.28 -8.12
CA VAL A 284 -3.82 -5.36 -9.17
C VAL A 284 -4.98 -4.44 -9.54
N SER A 285 -4.80 -3.12 -9.35
CA SER A 285 -5.89 -2.15 -9.50
C SER A 285 -5.38 -0.82 -10.07
N ASP A 286 -6.30 0.04 -10.52
CA ASP A 286 -5.98 1.39 -11.01
C ASP A 286 -5.63 2.36 -9.87
N LYS A 287 -6.25 2.16 -8.70
CA LYS A 287 -6.01 2.97 -7.49
C LYS A 287 -5.48 2.10 -6.37
N SER A 288 -4.45 2.59 -5.70
CA SER A 288 -3.80 1.86 -4.63
C SER A 288 -4.67 1.75 -3.37
N ILE A 289 -5.50 2.73 -3.09
CA ILE A 289 -6.48 2.67 -1.98
C ILE A 289 -7.46 1.50 -2.15
N ASP A 290 -7.86 1.20 -3.40
CA ASP A 290 -8.74 0.07 -3.70
C ASP A 290 -7.99 -1.25 -3.51
N GLY A 291 -6.74 -1.32 -4.00
CA GLY A 291 -5.87 -2.49 -3.83
C GLY A 291 -5.59 -2.83 -2.37
N ASP A 292 -5.31 -1.82 -1.54
CA ASP A 292 -4.99 -2.00 -0.12
C ASP A 292 -6.20 -2.57 0.65
N ALA A 293 -7.37 -1.93 0.53
CA ALA A 293 -8.60 -2.41 1.16
C ALA A 293 -9.05 -3.79 0.66
N LEU A 294 -8.94 -4.05 -0.65
CA LEU A 294 -9.36 -5.31 -1.25
C LEU A 294 -8.41 -6.45 -0.92
N SER A 295 -7.10 -6.24 -0.82
CA SER A 295 -6.16 -7.34 -0.52
C SER A 295 -6.51 -8.04 0.79
N THR A 296 -6.79 -7.28 1.85
CA THR A 296 -7.21 -7.80 3.16
C THR A 296 -8.61 -8.39 3.11
N SER A 297 -9.57 -7.70 2.47
CA SER A 297 -10.96 -8.15 2.40
C SER A 297 -11.10 -9.48 1.65
N ILE A 298 -10.44 -9.56 0.49
CA ILE A 298 -10.50 -10.74 -0.40
C ILE A 298 -9.77 -11.93 0.24
N TYR A 299 -8.66 -11.65 0.97
CA TYR A 299 -8.03 -12.67 1.79
C TYR A 299 -9.02 -13.22 2.84
N GLY A 300 -9.77 -12.35 3.53
CA GLY A 300 -10.77 -12.73 4.54
C GLY A 300 -11.91 -13.58 3.97
N LEU A 301 -12.42 -13.25 2.78
CA LEU A 301 -13.44 -14.02 2.06
C LEU A 301 -12.94 -15.42 1.65
N GLY A 302 -11.63 -15.62 1.57
CA GLY A 302 -11.04 -16.87 1.10
C GLY A 302 -11.10 -17.02 -0.43
N LEU A 303 -10.63 -18.16 -0.93
CA LEU A 303 -10.39 -18.37 -2.35
C LEU A 303 -11.67 -18.24 -3.20
N LYS A 304 -12.72 -18.98 -2.87
CA LYS A 304 -13.94 -19.05 -3.71
C LYS A 304 -14.73 -17.74 -3.72
N GLU A 305 -15.12 -17.27 -2.55
CA GLU A 305 -15.91 -16.04 -2.43
C GLU A 305 -15.11 -14.82 -2.85
N GLY A 306 -13.82 -14.78 -2.52
CA GLY A 306 -12.91 -13.70 -2.90
C GLY A 306 -12.75 -13.58 -4.41
N PHE A 307 -12.61 -14.70 -5.12
CA PHE A 307 -12.52 -14.71 -6.59
C PHE A 307 -13.81 -14.20 -7.25
N GLU A 308 -14.96 -14.72 -6.84
CA GLU A 308 -16.25 -14.26 -7.37
C GLU A 308 -16.47 -12.76 -7.07
N LYS A 309 -16.04 -12.29 -5.91
CA LYS A 309 -16.09 -10.88 -5.57
C LYS A 309 -15.23 -10.04 -6.52
N ILE A 310 -13.97 -10.44 -6.76
CA ILE A 310 -13.07 -9.71 -7.68
C ILE A 310 -13.63 -9.65 -9.08
N LYS A 311 -14.19 -10.74 -9.61
CA LYS A 311 -14.82 -10.76 -10.94
C LYS A 311 -15.96 -9.74 -11.07
N SER A 312 -16.63 -9.41 -9.97
CA SER A 312 -17.70 -8.41 -9.95
C SER A 312 -17.20 -6.96 -9.93
N ILE A 313 -15.90 -6.72 -9.73
CA ILE A 313 -15.30 -5.39 -9.62
C ILE A 313 -14.51 -5.06 -10.88
N LYS A 314 -14.99 -4.09 -11.64
CA LYS A 314 -14.35 -3.67 -12.89
C LYS A 314 -12.96 -3.04 -12.63
N GLY A 315 -11.96 -3.43 -13.43
CA GLY A 315 -10.61 -2.84 -13.39
C GLY A 315 -9.73 -3.35 -12.26
N VAL A 316 -10.16 -4.42 -11.59
CA VAL A 316 -9.42 -5.08 -10.51
C VAL A 316 -9.14 -6.52 -10.91
N ASP A 317 -7.89 -6.92 -10.75
CA ASP A 317 -7.42 -8.29 -10.92
C ASP A 317 -6.79 -8.81 -9.64
N ALA A 318 -6.67 -10.14 -9.51
CA ALA A 318 -6.10 -10.75 -8.33
C ALA A 318 -5.25 -12.00 -8.63
N ILE A 319 -4.28 -12.23 -7.74
CA ILE A 319 -3.47 -13.44 -7.66
C ILE A 319 -3.71 -14.03 -6.27
N PHE A 320 -4.12 -15.30 -6.21
CA PHE A 320 -4.29 -16.03 -4.96
C PHE A 320 -3.23 -17.12 -4.87
N ILE A 321 -2.52 -17.18 -3.75
CA ILE A 321 -1.53 -18.22 -3.47
C ILE A 321 -2.03 -19.04 -2.29
N THR A 322 -2.22 -20.34 -2.50
CA THR A 322 -2.74 -21.26 -1.48
C THR A 322 -1.62 -21.93 -0.69
N LYS A 323 -1.95 -22.46 0.48
CA LYS A 323 -1.03 -23.22 1.35
C LYS A 323 -0.53 -24.52 0.69
N ASP A 324 -1.28 -25.07 -0.27
CA ASP A 324 -0.92 -26.25 -1.08
C ASP A 324 -0.21 -25.85 -2.40
N SER A 325 0.41 -24.67 -2.45
CA SER A 325 1.25 -24.18 -3.55
C SER A 325 0.54 -24.00 -4.90
N LYS A 326 -0.79 -23.87 -4.92
CA LYS A 326 -1.53 -23.52 -6.11
C LYS A 326 -1.64 -22.00 -6.25
N VAL A 327 -1.58 -21.54 -7.49
CA VAL A 327 -1.71 -20.13 -7.86
C VAL A 327 -2.91 -19.97 -8.77
N TYR A 328 -3.83 -19.11 -8.37
CA TYR A 328 -5.00 -18.76 -9.18
C TYR A 328 -4.89 -17.29 -9.57
N ILE A 329 -5.13 -16.99 -10.84
CA ILE A 329 -5.10 -15.61 -11.35
C ILE A 329 -6.41 -15.30 -12.06
N THR A 330 -6.83 -14.04 -12.02
CA THR A 330 -7.95 -13.56 -12.82
C THR A 330 -7.55 -13.41 -14.30
N ASP A 331 -8.55 -13.38 -15.18
CA ASP A 331 -8.33 -13.37 -16.63
C ASP A 331 -7.50 -12.18 -17.13
N GLY A 332 -7.62 -11.01 -16.49
CA GLY A 332 -6.87 -9.81 -16.85
C GLY A 332 -5.34 -9.94 -16.69
N LEU A 333 -4.88 -10.93 -15.92
CA LEU A 333 -3.45 -11.16 -15.69
C LEU A 333 -2.84 -12.23 -16.60
N LYS A 334 -3.63 -13.00 -17.34
CA LYS A 334 -3.13 -14.18 -18.12
C LYS A 334 -1.97 -13.84 -19.07
N ASN A 335 -1.96 -12.64 -19.65
CA ASN A 335 -0.93 -12.24 -20.61
C ASN A 335 0.27 -11.52 -19.96
N ASN A 336 0.17 -11.17 -18.68
CA ASN A 336 1.12 -10.33 -17.98
C ASN A 336 1.79 -11.03 -16.80
N PHE A 337 1.33 -12.22 -16.44
CA PHE A 337 1.83 -13.03 -15.33
C PHE A 337 2.83 -14.07 -15.81
N GLU A 338 3.93 -14.20 -15.08
CA GLU A 338 4.97 -15.20 -15.31
C GLU A 338 5.35 -15.88 -14.00
N LEU A 339 5.09 -17.19 -13.90
CA LEU A 339 5.49 -18.00 -12.75
C LEU A 339 6.99 -18.31 -12.84
N LEU A 340 7.75 -18.00 -11.78
CA LEU A 340 9.21 -18.17 -11.74
C LEU A 340 9.65 -19.38 -10.91
N ASN A 341 8.92 -19.67 -9.83
CA ASN A 341 9.28 -20.75 -8.91
C ASN A 341 8.44 -22.00 -9.20
N ASN A 342 9.10 -23.08 -9.60
CA ASN A 342 8.49 -24.37 -9.98
C ASN A 342 7.87 -25.15 -8.80
N LYS A 343 8.02 -24.70 -7.56
CA LYS A 343 7.28 -25.24 -6.41
C LYS A 343 5.79 -24.90 -6.46
N TYR A 344 5.43 -23.86 -7.22
CA TYR A 344 4.05 -23.42 -7.40
C TYR A 344 3.54 -23.80 -8.76
N HIS A 345 2.23 -23.96 -8.90
CA HIS A 345 1.60 -24.27 -10.18
C HIS A 345 0.35 -23.43 -10.42
N LEU A 346 0.24 -22.90 -11.62
CA LEU A 346 -1.01 -22.29 -12.07
C LEU A 346 -2.11 -23.34 -12.06
N ALA A 347 -3.18 -23.06 -11.33
CA ALA A 347 -4.35 -23.90 -11.27
C ALA A 347 -5.49 -23.25 -12.06
N ASN A 348 -6.25 -24.10 -12.75
CA ASN A 348 -7.50 -23.67 -13.33
C ASN A 348 -8.52 -23.45 -12.23
N TRP A 349 -9.33 -22.42 -12.40
CA TRP A 349 -10.43 -22.16 -11.50
C TRP A 349 -11.41 -23.33 -11.50
N PRO A 350 -11.86 -23.85 -10.33
CA PRO A 350 -12.79 -24.96 -10.25
C PRO A 350 -14.21 -24.62 -10.71
#